data_0cdadaebc93b03135f4e09c083e78e58
#
_entry.id   0cdadaebc93b03135f4e09c083e78e58
#
_cell.length_a   1.000
_cell.length_b   1.000
_cell.length_c   1.000
_cell.angle_alpha   90.00
_cell.angle_beta   90.00
_cell.angle_gamma   90.00
#
_symmetry.space_group_name_H-M   'P 1'
#
loop_
_entity.id
_entity.type
_entity.pdbx_description
1 polymer ?
#
loop_
_entity_poly.entity_id
_entity_poly.type
_entity_poly.pdbx_seq_one_letter_code
_entity_poly.pdbx_strand_id
1 'polypeptide(L)'
;MSNVPLKQIHYNGVTMQIPQVWNYETEEYNEEDGTKSYSLSISANGKDVRNIDISWGIIPDGSDAYNEACATYEEVVGEEDLDVNDEPIICFEFQKKEAHGFNVYTEDGLPCFFFCYDIPSDARKRLLTVLISAPNNDELQSLIDFVEEYLTIE
;
A
#
# COMPACT_ATOMS: atom_id res chain seq x y z
N MET A 1 -15.68 -18.53 7.72
CA MET A 1 -15.24 -18.46 6.38
C MET A 1 -16.27 -17.86 5.46
N SER A 2 -15.95 -16.80 4.82
CA SER A 2 -16.97 -16.14 4.04
C SER A 2 -17.07 -16.74 2.65
N ASN A 3 -18.29 -17.00 2.23
CA ASN A 3 -18.59 -17.44 0.89
C ASN A 3 -18.94 -16.24 0.00
N VAL A 4 -18.35 -15.09 0.32
CA VAL A 4 -18.63 -13.86 -0.43
C VAL A 4 -18.03 -14.00 -1.82
N PRO A 5 -18.83 -13.78 -2.88
CA PRO A 5 -18.27 -13.78 -4.23
C PRO A 5 -17.22 -12.70 -4.39
N LEU A 6 -16.15 -13.03 -5.10
CA LEU A 6 -15.05 -12.10 -5.36
C LEU A 6 -15.10 -11.68 -6.82
N LYS A 7 -14.57 -10.48 -7.08
CA LYS A 7 -14.33 -10.02 -8.44
C LYS A 7 -12.85 -9.74 -8.58
N GLN A 8 -12.33 -9.95 -9.78
CA GLN A 8 -10.93 -9.77 -10.07
C GLN A 8 -10.69 -8.44 -10.77
N ILE A 9 -9.69 -7.73 -10.28
CA ILE A 9 -9.23 -6.49 -10.89
C ILE A 9 -7.86 -6.77 -11.47
N HIS A 10 -7.67 -6.45 -12.73
CA HIS A 10 -6.37 -6.59 -13.39
C HIS A 10 -6.02 -5.25 -14.04
N TYR A 11 -4.91 -4.65 -13.63
CA TYR A 11 -4.55 -3.32 -14.09
C TYR A 11 -3.03 -3.16 -14.09
N ASN A 12 -2.46 -3.05 -15.29
CA ASN A 12 -1.02 -2.76 -15.49
C ASN A 12 -0.07 -3.63 -14.67
N GLY A 13 -0.31 -4.93 -14.69
CA GLY A 13 0.57 -5.90 -14.02
C GLY A 13 0.16 -6.26 -12.62
N VAL A 14 -0.82 -5.58 -12.07
CA VAL A 14 -1.34 -5.88 -10.73
C VAL A 14 -2.69 -6.57 -10.86
N THR A 15 -2.84 -7.66 -10.14
CA THR A 15 -4.10 -8.38 -10.06
C THR A 15 -4.53 -8.44 -8.59
N MET A 16 -5.78 -8.11 -8.34
CA MET A 16 -6.32 -8.12 -6.99
C MET A 16 -7.73 -8.69 -7.02
N GLN A 17 -8.08 -9.46 -6.01
CA GLN A 17 -9.44 -9.97 -5.87
C GLN A 17 -10.08 -9.32 -4.65
N ILE A 18 -11.27 -8.78 -4.83
CA ILE A 18 -12.02 -8.14 -3.75
C ILE A 18 -13.47 -8.61 -3.76
N PRO A 19 -14.18 -8.49 -2.62
CA PRO A 19 -15.61 -8.81 -2.61
C PRO A 19 -16.36 -8.00 -3.67
N GLN A 20 -17.32 -8.62 -4.33
CA GLN A 20 -18.05 -7.98 -5.42
C GLN A 20 -18.75 -6.68 -5.02
N VAL A 21 -19.13 -6.56 -3.75
CA VAL A 21 -19.85 -5.37 -3.28
C VAL A 21 -18.91 -4.19 -2.98
N TRP A 22 -17.60 -4.41 -2.97
CA TRP A 22 -16.66 -3.33 -2.77
C TRP A 22 -16.47 -2.54 -4.05
N ASN A 23 -16.07 -1.27 -3.91
CA ASN A 23 -15.83 -0.38 -5.04
C ASN A 23 -14.33 -0.19 -5.24
N TYR A 24 -13.94 0.14 -6.46
CA TYR A 24 -12.55 0.46 -6.74
C TYR A 24 -12.45 1.49 -7.86
N GLU A 25 -11.33 2.19 -7.87
CA GLU A 25 -10.98 3.14 -8.92
C GLU A 25 -9.53 2.95 -9.31
N THR A 26 -9.24 3.17 -10.58
CA THR A 26 -7.86 3.10 -11.08
C THR A 26 -7.47 4.44 -11.66
N GLU A 27 -6.18 4.80 -11.53
CA GLU A 27 -5.65 6.02 -12.10
C GLU A 27 -4.26 5.79 -12.67
N GLU A 28 -3.94 6.55 -13.70
CA GLU A 28 -2.63 6.53 -14.32
C GLU A 28 -2.04 7.93 -14.20
N TYR A 29 -0.78 8.00 -13.78
CA TYR A 29 -0.09 9.28 -13.62
C TYR A 29 1.11 9.34 -14.55
N ASN A 30 1.33 10.50 -15.17
CA ASN A 30 2.50 10.75 -15.99
C ASN A 30 3.54 11.48 -15.15
N GLU A 31 4.71 10.88 -15.04
CA GLU A 31 5.80 11.47 -14.28
C GLU A 31 6.63 12.39 -15.16
N GLU A 32 7.38 13.30 -14.55
CA GLU A 32 8.17 14.28 -15.27
C GLU A 32 9.21 13.67 -16.20
N ASP A 33 9.72 12.50 -15.85
CA ASP A 33 10.74 11.82 -16.65
C ASP A 33 10.15 10.99 -17.79
N GLY A 34 8.85 11.06 -18.01
CA GLY A 34 8.18 10.31 -19.07
C GLY A 34 7.72 8.93 -18.67
N THR A 35 8.01 8.50 -17.46
CA THR A 35 7.51 7.22 -16.97
C THR A 35 6.08 7.37 -16.47
N LYS A 36 5.44 6.25 -16.22
CA LYS A 36 4.07 6.25 -15.71
C LYS A 36 3.99 5.50 -14.39
N SER A 37 3.14 5.99 -13.52
CA SER A 37 2.78 5.28 -12.30
C SER A 37 1.28 5.05 -12.28
N TYR A 38 0.85 4.10 -11.48
CA TYR A 38 -0.53 3.66 -11.45
C TYR A 38 -1.01 3.54 -10.03
N SER A 39 -2.32 3.71 -9.85
CA SER A 39 -2.91 3.47 -8.53
C SER A 39 -4.22 2.72 -8.65
N LEU A 40 -4.53 1.98 -7.61
CA LEU A 40 -5.77 1.24 -7.45
C LEU A 40 -6.28 1.54 -6.05
N SER A 41 -7.42 2.21 -5.98
CA SER A 41 -8.04 2.56 -4.70
C SER A 41 -9.26 1.69 -4.49
N ILE A 42 -9.31 0.99 -3.37
CA ILE A 42 -10.37 0.06 -3.05
C ILE A 42 -11.09 0.53 -1.79
N SER A 43 -12.40 0.54 -1.83
CA SER A 43 -13.23 0.94 -0.68
C SER A 43 -14.27 -0.12 -0.40
N ALA A 44 -14.37 -0.52 0.87
CA ALA A 44 -15.42 -1.43 1.28
C ALA A 44 -16.77 -0.73 1.20
N ASN A 45 -17.78 -1.47 0.82
CA ASN A 45 -19.12 -0.93 0.75
C ASN A 45 -19.68 -0.72 2.15
N GLY A 46 -20.42 0.38 2.35
CA GLY A 46 -21.08 0.67 3.62
C GLY A 46 -20.45 1.81 4.37
N LYS A 47 -20.72 1.87 5.67
CA LYS A 47 -20.26 2.97 6.53
C LYS A 47 -18.87 2.74 7.12
N ASP A 48 -18.31 1.58 6.90
CA ASP A 48 -17.00 1.24 7.45
C ASP A 48 -15.89 1.95 6.69
N VAL A 49 -14.91 2.42 7.44
CA VAL A 49 -13.77 3.10 6.86
C VAL A 49 -12.68 2.08 6.57
N ARG A 50 -12.93 1.25 5.60
CA ARG A 50 -11.96 0.25 5.13
C ARG A 50 -11.52 0.64 3.75
N ASN A 51 -10.26 1.05 3.64
CA ASN A 51 -9.70 1.47 2.37
C ASN A 51 -8.36 0.82 2.14
N ILE A 52 -8.11 0.45 0.90
CA ILE A 52 -6.83 -0.11 0.48
C ILE A 52 -6.41 0.69 -0.74
N ASP A 53 -5.29 1.41 -0.61
CA ASP A 53 -4.73 2.18 -1.72
C ASP A 53 -3.41 1.52 -2.13
N ILE A 54 -3.33 1.13 -3.39
CA ILE A 54 -2.14 0.46 -3.92
C ILE A 54 -1.62 1.33 -5.06
N SER A 55 -0.33 1.66 -5.04
CA SER A 55 0.29 2.38 -6.13
C SER A 55 1.60 1.70 -6.51
N TRP A 56 1.95 1.81 -7.78
CA TRP A 56 3.19 1.23 -8.26
C TRP A 56 3.73 2.04 -9.42
N GLY A 57 5.04 2.06 -9.53
CA GLY A 57 5.70 2.81 -10.56
C GLY A 57 7.21 2.67 -10.45
N ILE A 58 7.91 3.35 -11.35
CA ILE A 58 9.37 3.33 -11.38
C ILE A 58 9.90 4.33 -10.37
N ILE A 59 10.88 3.92 -9.58
CA ILE A 59 11.51 4.81 -8.61
C ILE A 59 12.83 5.34 -9.15
N PRO A 60 13.32 6.46 -8.58
CA PRO A 60 14.60 7.03 -9.00
C PRO A 60 15.76 6.04 -8.81
N ASP A 61 16.76 6.15 -9.66
CA ASP A 61 17.97 5.35 -9.53
C ASP A 61 18.62 5.63 -8.18
N GLY A 62 19.06 4.57 -7.52
CA GLY A 62 19.72 4.72 -6.22
C GLY A 62 18.78 4.71 -5.03
N SER A 63 17.47 4.68 -5.27
CA SER A 63 16.50 4.56 -4.18
C SER A 63 16.02 3.12 -4.05
N ASP A 64 15.36 2.82 -2.94
CA ASP A 64 14.77 1.51 -2.70
C ASP A 64 13.57 1.65 -1.76
N ALA A 65 12.93 0.53 -1.46
CA ALA A 65 11.71 0.53 -0.63
C ALA A 65 11.97 1.14 0.75
N TYR A 66 13.10 0.86 1.36
CA TYR A 66 13.41 1.42 2.66
C TYR A 66 13.51 2.93 2.61
N ASN A 67 14.24 3.46 1.63
CA ASN A 67 14.41 4.91 1.49
C ASN A 67 13.08 5.60 1.19
N GLU A 68 12.24 4.97 0.36
CA GLU A 68 10.93 5.53 0.05
C GLU A 68 9.99 5.50 1.25
N ALA A 69 10.06 4.46 2.06
CA ALA A 69 9.28 4.39 3.29
C ALA A 69 9.72 5.48 4.27
N CYS A 70 11.01 5.71 4.41
CA CYS A 70 11.51 6.77 5.27
C CYS A 70 11.07 8.14 4.79
N ALA A 71 11.13 8.39 3.49
CA ALA A 71 10.71 9.67 2.92
C ALA A 71 9.23 9.91 3.16
N THR A 72 8.41 8.89 2.96
CA THR A 72 6.98 9.00 3.20
C THR A 72 6.68 9.23 4.68
N TYR A 73 7.40 8.54 5.56
CA TYR A 73 7.25 8.75 6.99
C TYR A 73 7.53 10.20 7.36
N GLU A 74 8.62 10.76 6.85
CA GLU A 74 8.96 12.15 7.11
C GLU A 74 7.91 13.11 6.57
N GLU A 75 7.33 12.79 5.43
CA GLU A 75 6.30 13.64 4.84
C GLU A 75 4.98 13.59 5.63
N VAL A 76 4.60 12.40 6.07
CA VAL A 76 3.31 12.19 6.75
C VAL A 76 3.36 12.59 8.22
N VAL A 77 4.46 12.27 8.88
CA VAL A 77 4.60 12.40 10.33
C VAL A 77 5.60 13.48 10.68
N GLY A 78 6.47 13.77 9.78
CA GLY A 78 7.78 14.32 10.03
C GLY A 78 7.92 15.75 10.40
N GLU A 79 6.88 16.50 10.37
CA GLU A 79 7.02 17.87 10.85
C GLU A 79 6.65 17.97 12.32
N GLU A 80 6.06 16.92 12.83
CA GLU A 80 5.84 16.80 14.25
C GLU A 80 7.16 16.37 14.86
N ASP A 81 7.59 17.12 15.82
CA ASP A 81 8.84 16.87 16.53
C ASP A 81 8.72 15.53 17.26
N LEU A 82 8.66 14.48 16.51
CA LEU A 82 8.63 13.15 17.09
C LEU A 82 10.05 12.82 17.50
N ASP A 83 10.21 12.72 18.77
CA ASP A 83 11.45 12.33 19.36
C ASP A 83 11.68 10.86 19.03
N VAL A 84 11.95 10.60 17.76
CA VAL A 84 12.05 9.23 17.29
C VAL A 84 13.47 8.75 17.47
N ASN A 85 13.73 8.25 18.63
CA ASN A 85 15.02 7.62 18.89
C ASN A 85 15.05 6.23 18.30
N ASP A 86 13.90 5.68 17.99
CA ASP A 86 13.79 4.34 17.43
C ASP A 86 13.46 4.43 15.96
N GLU A 87 13.89 3.44 15.21
CA GLU A 87 13.55 3.38 13.82
C GLU A 87 12.04 3.20 13.69
N PRO A 88 11.34 4.19 13.14
CA PRO A 88 9.88 4.07 13.00
C PRO A 88 9.48 3.09 11.91
N ILE A 89 10.43 2.76 11.05
CA ILE A 89 10.16 1.90 9.91
C ILE A 89 10.31 0.44 10.33
N ILE A 90 9.23 -0.31 10.12
CA ILE A 90 9.18 -1.73 10.43
C ILE A 90 9.58 -2.51 9.20
N CYS A 91 10.53 -3.44 9.35
CA CYS A 91 10.90 -4.35 8.28
C CYS A 91 10.20 -5.68 8.52
N PHE A 92 9.53 -6.19 7.49
CA PHE A 92 8.79 -7.45 7.62
C PHE A 92 8.73 -8.16 6.28
N GLU A 93 8.28 -9.39 6.30
CA GLU A 93 8.13 -10.18 5.09
C GLU A 93 6.69 -10.10 4.58
N PHE A 94 6.56 -9.75 3.31
CA PHE A 94 5.27 -9.70 2.62
C PHE A 94 5.41 -10.46 1.31
N GLN A 95 4.65 -11.56 1.18
CA GLN A 95 4.72 -12.42 0.00
C GLN A 95 6.16 -12.86 -0.32
N LYS A 96 6.91 -13.21 0.72
CA LYS A 96 8.32 -13.64 0.62
C LYS A 96 9.27 -12.54 0.14
N LYS A 97 8.83 -11.29 0.20
CA LYS A 97 9.67 -10.14 -0.14
C LYS A 97 9.86 -9.28 1.10
N GLU A 98 11.00 -8.61 1.16
CA GLU A 98 11.25 -7.69 2.27
C GLU A 98 10.45 -6.42 2.04
N ALA A 99 9.59 -6.09 2.99
CA ALA A 99 8.79 -4.89 2.94
C ALA A 99 9.15 -3.96 4.10
N HIS A 100 8.90 -2.68 3.91
CA HIS A 100 9.20 -1.65 4.90
C HIS A 100 7.99 -0.76 5.07
N GLY A 101 7.59 -0.51 6.30
CA GLY A 101 6.40 0.27 6.55
C GLY A 101 6.32 0.87 7.92
N PHE A 102 5.23 1.54 8.20
CA PHE A 102 5.00 2.16 9.50
C PHE A 102 3.50 2.29 9.77
N ASN A 103 3.18 2.39 11.05
CA ASN A 103 1.80 2.62 11.48
C ASN A 103 1.57 4.11 11.65
N VAL A 104 0.38 4.57 11.27
CA VAL A 104 0.00 5.96 11.42
C VAL A 104 -1.50 6.01 11.72
N TYR A 105 -1.96 7.11 12.27
CA TYR A 105 -3.38 7.31 12.55
C TYR A 105 -3.89 8.49 11.75
N THR A 106 -5.14 8.39 11.27
CA THR A 106 -5.79 9.51 10.60
C THR A 106 -6.13 10.58 11.63
N GLU A 107 -6.57 11.74 11.14
CA GLU A 107 -7.02 12.82 12.02
C GLU A 107 -8.14 12.37 12.94
N ASP A 108 -8.97 11.44 12.47
CA ASP A 108 -10.07 10.89 13.25
C ASP A 108 -9.63 9.78 14.20
N GLY A 109 -8.34 9.48 14.22
CA GLY A 109 -7.81 8.44 15.11
C GLY A 109 -7.93 7.03 14.58
N LEU A 110 -8.22 6.86 13.31
CA LEU A 110 -8.32 5.53 12.71
C LEU A 110 -6.93 4.97 12.39
N PRO A 111 -6.69 3.69 12.71
CA PRO A 111 -5.39 3.09 12.42
C PRO A 111 -5.18 2.88 10.93
N CYS A 112 -3.96 3.16 10.50
CA CYS A 112 -3.52 2.97 9.13
C CYS A 112 -2.17 2.27 9.14
N PHE A 113 -1.90 1.51 8.08
CA PHE A 113 -0.60 0.91 7.89
C PHE A 113 -0.12 1.19 6.46
N PHE A 114 1.03 1.80 6.38
CA PHE A 114 1.71 2.09 5.11
C PHE A 114 2.89 1.15 4.97
N PHE A 115 3.06 0.54 3.80
CA PHE A 115 4.27 -0.21 3.53
C PHE A 115 4.56 -0.23 2.04
N CYS A 116 5.80 -0.53 1.71
CA CYS A 116 6.21 -0.65 0.33
C CYS A 116 7.31 -1.71 0.20
N TYR A 117 7.47 -2.21 -1.01
CA TYR A 117 8.53 -3.15 -1.33
C TYR A 117 8.92 -3.04 -2.80
N ASP A 118 10.16 -3.43 -3.08
CA ASP A 118 10.69 -3.38 -4.44
C ASP A 118 10.10 -4.48 -5.30
N ILE A 119 9.73 -4.12 -6.52
CA ILE A 119 9.22 -5.08 -7.49
C ILE A 119 10.33 -5.38 -8.49
N PRO A 120 10.69 -6.64 -8.68
CA PRO A 120 11.68 -6.98 -9.71
C PRO A 120 11.22 -6.53 -11.10
N SER A 121 12.13 -5.94 -11.85
CA SER A 121 11.86 -5.46 -13.20
C SER A 121 13.10 -5.66 -14.04
N ASP A 122 12.89 -5.95 -15.33
CA ASP A 122 14.00 -6.20 -16.24
C ASP A 122 14.81 -4.96 -16.54
N ALA A 123 14.21 -3.79 -16.49
CA ALA A 123 14.85 -2.58 -16.93
C ALA A 123 15.15 -1.58 -15.82
N ARG A 124 14.21 -1.33 -14.96
CA ARG A 124 14.33 -0.33 -13.90
C ARG A 124 13.61 -0.82 -12.65
N LYS A 125 14.05 -0.34 -11.50
CA LYS A 125 13.39 -0.67 -10.25
C LYS A 125 11.99 -0.09 -10.21
N ARG A 126 11.05 -0.90 -9.77
CA ARG A 126 9.70 -0.46 -9.51
C ARG A 126 9.40 -0.64 -8.04
N LEU A 127 8.52 0.19 -7.55
CA LEU A 127 8.09 0.15 -6.16
C LEU A 127 6.59 -0.05 -6.09
N LEU A 128 6.16 -0.95 -5.22
CA LEU A 128 4.73 -1.07 -4.91
C LEU A 128 4.51 -0.51 -3.51
N THR A 129 3.52 0.36 -3.38
CA THR A 129 3.19 1.02 -2.14
C THR A 129 1.75 0.67 -1.77
N VAL A 130 1.52 0.33 -0.52
CA VAL A 130 0.18 -0.01 -0.02
C VAL A 130 -0.11 0.83 1.21
N LEU A 131 -1.28 1.45 1.22
CA LEU A 131 -1.78 2.16 2.40
C LEU A 131 -3.15 1.59 2.74
N ILE A 132 -3.29 1.09 3.95
CA ILE A 132 -4.52 0.46 4.40
C ILE A 132 -5.04 1.20 5.62
N SER A 133 -6.33 1.53 5.63
CA SER A 133 -6.97 2.11 6.80
C SER A 133 -8.18 1.26 7.19
N ALA A 134 -8.48 1.25 8.48
CA ALA A 134 -9.53 0.42 9.03
C ALA A 134 -10.13 1.06 10.28
N PRO A 135 -11.32 0.60 10.72
CA PRO A 135 -11.94 1.18 11.91
C PRO A 135 -11.25 0.81 13.23
N ASN A 136 -10.48 -0.27 13.24
CA ASN A 136 -9.73 -0.67 14.43
C ASN A 136 -8.54 -1.55 14.03
N ASN A 137 -7.69 -1.87 15.00
CA ASN A 137 -6.47 -2.63 14.73
C ASN A 137 -6.74 -4.06 14.27
N ASP A 138 -7.77 -4.69 14.79
CA ASP A 138 -8.10 -6.07 14.37
C ASP A 138 -8.52 -6.10 12.91
N GLU A 139 -9.33 -5.14 12.50
CA GLU A 139 -9.74 -5.03 11.10
C GLU A 139 -8.57 -4.65 10.20
N LEU A 140 -7.68 -3.79 10.70
CA LEU A 140 -6.49 -3.42 9.97
C LEU A 140 -5.63 -4.64 9.67
N GLN A 141 -5.39 -5.48 10.66
CA GLN A 141 -4.61 -6.69 10.47
C GLN A 141 -5.30 -7.62 9.49
N SER A 142 -6.62 -7.74 9.57
CA SER A 142 -7.38 -8.56 8.64
C SER A 142 -7.23 -8.08 7.20
N LEU A 143 -7.21 -6.76 6.99
CA LEU A 143 -7.03 -6.20 5.65
C LEU A 143 -5.61 -6.41 5.15
N ILE A 144 -4.62 -6.30 6.02
CA ILE A 144 -3.23 -6.57 5.63
C ILE A 144 -3.10 -8.02 5.15
N ASP A 145 -3.66 -8.95 5.91
CA ASP A 145 -3.65 -10.37 5.54
C ASP A 145 -4.40 -10.63 4.24
N PHE A 146 -5.51 -9.91 4.06
CA PHE A 146 -6.31 -10.01 2.84
C PHE A 146 -5.50 -9.58 1.62
N VAL A 147 -4.80 -8.45 1.72
CA VAL A 147 -3.97 -7.96 0.62
C VAL A 147 -2.87 -8.95 0.30
N GLU A 148 -2.23 -9.49 1.34
CA GLU A 148 -1.16 -10.46 1.13
C GLU A 148 -1.65 -11.71 0.40
N GLU A 149 -2.86 -12.15 0.70
CA GLU A 149 -3.41 -13.36 0.09
C GLU A 149 -3.87 -13.14 -1.35
N TYR A 150 -4.45 -11.99 -1.65
CA TYR A 150 -5.15 -11.79 -2.92
C TYR A 150 -4.46 -10.84 -3.91
N LEU A 151 -3.41 -10.18 -3.50
CA LEU A 151 -2.66 -9.29 -4.40
C LEU A 151 -1.60 -10.09 -5.14
N THR A 152 -1.55 -9.92 -6.45
CA THR A 152 -0.51 -10.54 -7.27
C THR A 152 0.09 -9.48 -8.18
N ILE A 153 1.40 -9.54 -8.35
CA ILE A 153 2.12 -8.58 -9.19
C ILE A 153 3.01 -9.34 -10.16
N GLU A 154 2.99 -8.91 -11.39
CA GLU A 154 3.80 -9.50 -12.45
C GLU A 154 5.01 -8.65 -12.77
#